data_401543f52a691540d6cb617efa63eb33
#
_entry.id   401543f52a691540d6cb617efa63eb33
#
_cell.length_a   1.000
_cell.length_b   1.000
_cell.length_c   1.000
_cell.angle_alpha   90.00
_cell.angle_beta   90.00
_cell.angle_gamma   90.00
#
_symmetry.space_group_name_H-M   'P 1'
#
loop_
_entity.id
_entity.type
_entity.pdbx_description
1 polymer ?
#
loop_
_entity_poly.entity_id
_entity_poly.type
_entity_poly.pdbx_seq_one_letter_code
_entity_poly.pdbx_strand_id
1 'polypeptide(L)'
;AWGSKEISDTHKEIDLTAAYSFGKFGIAVTDYWWDGEKIGNEHAEETNNNYFHFDNHTTAHYIEAGLNYKISENFPLSIAWNTMFWGADKKGNGDQNYSSYVELNYPFEVKGIALNATLGISPYDSDLYGVSSFAVCNLALGATKDIKISSSFSLPLFAKLIFDPAHEDTHMVLGFTLR
;
A
#
# COMPACT_ATOMS: atom_id res chain seq x y z
N ALA A 1 2.90 -0.71 13.56
CA ALA A 1 1.53 -0.19 13.45
C ALA A 1 1.55 1.16 12.75
N TRP A 2 0.58 1.43 11.94
CA TRP A 2 0.35 2.71 11.28
C TRP A 2 -1.11 3.12 11.49
N GLY A 3 -1.43 4.40 11.35
CA GLY A 3 -2.80 4.87 11.43
C GLY A 3 -2.94 6.22 10.77
N SER A 4 -4.10 6.47 10.18
CA SER A 4 -4.48 7.74 9.59
C SER A 4 -5.89 8.15 10.00
N LYS A 5 -6.14 9.46 9.89
CA LYS A 5 -7.46 10.04 10.05
C LYS A 5 -7.57 11.20 9.08
N GLU A 6 -8.62 11.22 8.29
CA GLU A 6 -8.91 12.36 7.44
C GLU A 6 -9.33 13.59 8.27
N ILE A 7 -8.96 14.78 7.77
CA ILE A 7 -9.36 16.06 8.41
C ILE A 7 -10.88 16.23 8.40
N SER A 8 -11.54 15.70 7.36
CA SER A 8 -13.01 15.66 7.23
C SER A 8 -13.72 14.73 8.22
N ASP A 9 -12.96 13.90 8.95
CA ASP A 9 -13.45 12.86 9.89
C ASP A 9 -14.35 11.80 9.26
N THR A 10 -14.22 11.59 7.95
CA THR A 10 -15.02 10.61 7.20
C THR A 10 -14.40 9.22 7.19
N HIS A 11 -13.07 9.14 7.21
CA HIS A 11 -12.35 7.86 7.19
C HIS A 11 -11.22 7.81 8.21
N LYS A 12 -11.06 6.66 8.82
CA LYS A 12 -9.94 6.30 9.69
C LYS A 12 -9.39 4.96 9.25
N GLU A 13 -8.09 4.80 9.40
CA GLU A 13 -7.40 3.56 9.08
C GLU A 13 -6.43 3.20 10.19
N ILE A 14 -6.39 1.93 10.55
CA ILE A 14 -5.43 1.35 11.49
C ILE A 14 -4.83 0.11 10.86
N ASP A 15 -3.50 0.09 10.70
CA ASP A 15 -2.77 -1.04 10.16
C ASP A 15 -1.89 -1.68 11.21
N LEU A 16 -1.99 -2.98 11.35
CA LEU A 16 -1.10 -3.78 12.18
C LEU A 16 -0.34 -4.77 11.30
N THR A 17 0.97 -4.60 11.20
CA THR A 17 1.83 -5.46 10.38
C THR A 17 2.76 -6.28 11.26
N ALA A 18 2.81 -7.58 11.00
CA ALA A 18 3.87 -8.47 11.42
C ALA A 18 4.72 -8.84 10.21
N ALA A 19 6.04 -8.62 10.28
CA ALA A 19 6.95 -8.89 9.17
C ALA A 19 8.21 -9.60 9.65
N TYR A 20 8.76 -10.45 8.78
CA TYR A 20 10.01 -11.14 9.00
C TYR A 20 10.84 -11.14 7.72
N SER A 21 12.15 -10.84 7.84
CA SER A 21 13.08 -10.82 6.72
C SER A 21 14.17 -11.86 6.93
N PHE A 22 14.50 -12.60 5.86
CA PHE A 22 15.57 -13.61 5.87
C PHE A 22 16.31 -13.60 4.53
N GLY A 23 17.59 -13.25 4.58
CA GLY A 23 18.41 -13.09 3.38
C GLY A 23 17.83 -12.03 2.44
N LYS A 24 17.45 -12.45 1.24
CA LYS A 24 16.86 -11.58 0.21
C LYS A 24 15.32 -11.56 0.22
N PHE A 25 14.71 -12.36 1.08
CA PHE A 25 13.27 -12.50 1.17
C PHE A 25 12.72 -11.76 2.39
N GLY A 26 11.51 -11.28 2.25
CA GLY A 26 10.69 -10.79 3.36
C GLY A 26 9.27 -11.31 3.20
N ILE A 27 8.65 -11.62 4.32
CA ILE A 27 7.24 -11.96 4.40
C ILE A 27 6.56 -11.00 5.37
N ALA A 28 5.30 -10.69 5.12
CA ALA A 28 4.49 -9.85 6.00
C ALA A 28 3.05 -10.35 6.03
N VAL A 29 2.37 -10.08 7.14
CA VAL A 29 0.93 -10.12 7.23
C VAL A 29 0.49 -8.78 7.80
N THR A 30 -0.43 -8.11 7.12
CA THR A 30 -0.98 -6.82 7.54
C THR A 30 -2.48 -6.95 7.70
N ASP A 31 -2.97 -6.47 8.83
CA ASP A 31 -4.38 -6.23 9.10
C ASP A 31 -4.65 -4.75 8.86
N TYR A 32 -5.42 -4.44 7.83
CA TYR A 32 -5.97 -3.11 7.55
C TYR A 32 -7.39 -3.05 8.10
N TRP A 33 -7.67 -2.07 8.93
CA TRP A 33 -9.02 -1.78 9.37
C TRP A 33 -9.43 -0.39 8.90
N TRP A 34 -10.47 -0.32 8.10
CA TRP A 34 -11.03 0.92 7.56
C TRP A 34 -12.39 1.21 8.21
N ASP A 35 -12.43 2.32 8.97
CA ASP A 35 -13.67 2.84 9.57
C ASP A 35 -14.52 3.55 8.52
N GLY A 36 -15.81 3.36 8.58
CA GLY A 36 -16.77 4.06 7.70
C GLY A 36 -17.03 3.39 6.36
N GLU A 37 -16.30 2.33 6.01
CA GLU A 37 -16.58 1.55 4.81
C GLU A 37 -17.90 0.77 4.93
N LYS A 38 -18.70 0.79 3.85
CA LYS A 38 -19.83 -0.12 3.71
C LYS A 38 -19.29 -1.51 3.41
N ILE A 39 -19.41 -2.38 4.39
CA ILE A 39 -18.88 -3.73 4.30
C ILE A 39 -19.84 -4.64 3.58
N GLY A 40 -19.29 -5.31 2.58
CA GLY A 40 -19.90 -6.43 1.90
C GLY A 40 -21.17 -6.07 1.15
N ASN A 41 -21.22 -6.27 -0.12
CA ASN A 41 -22.29 -6.13 -1.08
C ASN A 41 -23.32 -4.97 -0.84
N GLU A 42 -24.08 -4.64 -1.83
CA GLU A 42 -25.06 -3.55 -1.89
C GLU A 42 -26.16 -3.57 -0.79
N HIS A 43 -26.14 -4.58 0.08
CA HIS A 43 -27.14 -4.81 1.14
C HIS A 43 -26.62 -4.57 2.54
N ALA A 44 -25.37 -4.16 2.75
CA ALA A 44 -24.87 -3.81 4.07
C ALA A 44 -25.44 -2.45 4.49
N GLU A 45 -26.47 -2.46 5.31
CA GLU A 45 -27.14 -1.24 5.83
C GLU A 45 -26.33 -0.54 6.92
N GLU A 46 -25.27 -1.16 7.48
CA GLU A 46 -24.49 -0.64 8.59
C GLU A 46 -23.01 -0.52 8.24
N THR A 47 -22.43 0.64 8.54
CA THR A 47 -20.98 0.83 8.61
C THR A 47 -20.48 0.13 9.87
N ASN A 48 -19.52 -0.77 9.73
CA ASN A 48 -18.94 -1.48 10.87
C ASN A 48 -17.76 -0.69 11.45
N ASN A 49 -18.03 0.17 12.44
CA ASN A 49 -17.01 0.92 13.17
C ASN A 49 -16.47 0.17 14.39
N ASN A 50 -16.66 -1.14 14.47
CA ASN A 50 -16.18 -1.96 15.56
C ASN A 50 -14.87 -2.66 15.19
N TYR A 51 -13.74 -2.13 15.65
CA TYR A 51 -12.42 -2.72 15.45
C TYR A 51 -12.32 -4.21 15.85
N PHE A 52 -13.04 -4.66 16.87
CA PHE A 52 -12.99 -6.04 17.33
C PHE A 52 -14.01 -6.97 16.66
N HIS A 53 -14.59 -6.54 15.55
CA HIS A 53 -15.51 -7.36 14.79
C HIS A 53 -14.77 -8.13 13.67
N PHE A 54 -14.48 -9.41 13.91
CA PHE A 54 -13.73 -10.30 13.02
C PHE A 54 -14.59 -11.38 12.35
N ASP A 55 -15.85 -11.10 12.03
CA ASP A 55 -16.65 -11.98 11.20
C ASP A 55 -16.27 -11.84 9.74
N ASN A 56 -15.88 -12.94 9.07
CA ASN A 56 -15.34 -12.92 7.70
C ASN A 56 -16.29 -12.36 6.63
N HIS A 57 -17.59 -12.25 6.91
CA HIS A 57 -18.59 -11.76 5.97
C HIS A 57 -19.00 -10.30 6.21
N THR A 58 -18.76 -9.79 7.41
CA THR A 58 -19.25 -8.49 7.86
C THR A 58 -18.19 -7.63 8.53
N THR A 59 -16.93 -8.08 8.56
CA THR A 59 -15.79 -7.34 9.11
C THR A 59 -15.39 -6.15 8.24
N ALA A 60 -14.79 -5.10 8.82
CA ALA A 60 -14.08 -4.02 8.13
C ALA A 60 -12.58 -4.29 8.01
N HIS A 61 -12.11 -5.46 8.42
CA HIS A 61 -10.72 -5.86 8.30
C HIS A 61 -10.43 -6.45 6.92
N TYR A 62 -9.27 -6.08 6.37
CA TYR A 62 -8.66 -6.69 5.19
C TYR A 62 -7.32 -7.28 5.62
N ILE A 63 -7.16 -8.59 5.54
CA ILE A 63 -5.90 -9.25 5.90
C ILE A 63 -5.11 -9.57 4.65
N GLU A 64 -3.94 -8.95 4.54
CA GLU A 64 -3.02 -9.10 3.42
C GLU A 64 -1.85 -10.00 3.78
N ALA A 65 -1.47 -10.88 2.87
CA ALA A 65 -0.18 -11.57 2.87
C ALA A 65 0.75 -10.90 1.86
N GLY A 66 1.96 -10.56 2.30
CA GLY A 66 3.00 -9.96 1.48
C GLY A 66 4.24 -10.84 1.38
N LEU A 67 4.79 -10.95 0.18
CA LEU A 67 6.09 -11.54 -0.11
C LEU A 67 6.93 -10.52 -0.85
N ASN A 68 8.17 -10.28 -0.41
CA ASN A 68 9.10 -9.45 -1.14
C ASN A 68 10.43 -10.19 -1.39
N TYR A 69 11.10 -9.80 -2.47
CA TYR A 69 12.39 -10.35 -2.87
C TYR A 69 13.28 -9.26 -3.45
N LYS A 70 14.50 -9.12 -2.94
CA LYS A 70 15.55 -8.24 -3.49
C LYS A 70 16.50 -9.05 -4.35
N ILE A 71 16.65 -8.67 -5.62
CA ILE A 71 17.42 -9.46 -6.60
C ILE A 71 18.89 -9.52 -6.20
N SER A 72 19.56 -8.36 -6.05
CA SER A 72 20.96 -8.31 -5.59
C SER A 72 21.34 -6.90 -5.12
N GLU A 73 22.49 -6.76 -4.47
CA GLU A 73 23.04 -5.45 -4.13
C GLU A 73 23.51 -4.68 -5.37
N ASN A 74 24.05 -5.37 -6.38
CA ASN A 74 24.53 -4.74 -7.62
C ASN A 74 23.40 -4.36 -8.58
N PHE A 75 22.25 -5.03 -8.45
CA PHE A 75 21.02 -4.72 -9.17
C PHE A 75 19.89 -4.68 -8.14
N PRO A 76 19.64 -3.52 -7.52
CA PRO A 76 18.83 -3.40 -6.32
C PRO A 76 17.31 -3.42 -6.59
N LEU A 77 16.87 -4.03 -7.71
CA LEU A 77 15.46 -4.23 -7.98
C LEU A 77 14.85 -5.12 -6.90
N SER A 78 13.78 -4.65 -6.30
CA SER A 78 12.90 -5.45 -5.43
C SER A 78 11.56 -5.70 -6.09
N ILE A 79 11.01 -6.87 -5.79
CA ILE A 79 9.69 -7.32 -6.25
C ILE A 79 8.89 -7.62 -5.00
N ALA A 80 7.69 -7.06 -4.89
CA ALA A 80 6.73 -7.41 -3.86
C ALA A 80 5.46 -7.96 -4.50
N TRP A 81 4.86 -8.96 -3.86
CA TRP A 81 3.54 -9.50 -4.18
C TRP A 81 2.70 -9.47 -2.92
N ASN A 82 1.58 -8.77 -2.97
CA ASN A 82 0.62 -8.63 -1.88
C ASN A 82 -0.73 -9.19 -2.31
N THR A 83 -1.44 -9.87 -1.41
CA THR A 83 -2.74 -10.47 -1.70
C THR A 83 -3.64 -10.40 -0.48
N MET A 84 -4.85 -9.87 -0.64
CA MET A 84 -5.90 -9.90 0.36
C MET A 84 -6.46 -11.31 0.47
N PHE A 85 -6.15 -12.04 1.54
CA PHE A 85 -6.56 -13.45 1.64
C PHE A 85 -7.72 -13.69 2.60
N TRP A 86 -8.11 -12.68 3.39
CA TRP A 86 -9.22 -12.79 4.33
C TRP A 86 -9.84 -11.40 4.61
N GLY A 87 -11.10 -11.41 5.05
CA GLY A 87 -11.81 -10.21 5.49
C GLY A 87 -12.73 -9.64 4.42
N ALA A 88 -12.81 -8.33 4.34
CA ALA A 88 -13.81 -7.59 3.55
C ALA A 88 -13.58 -7.60 2.03
N ASP A 89 -12.46 -8.12 1.54
CA ASP A 89 -12.18 -8.24 0.10
C ASP A 89 -13.02 -9.36 -0.53
N LYS A 90 -14.30 -9.05 -0.86
CA LYS A 90 -15.28 -10.00 -1.35
C LYS A 90 -15.75 -9.71 -2.77
N LYS A 91 -16.05 -10.77 -3.50
CA LYS A 91 -16.80 -10.71 -4.76
C LYS A 91 -18.29 -10.50 -4.48
N GLY A 92 -19.05 -10.09 -5.48
CA GLY A 92 -20.49 -9.91 -5.36
C GLY A 92 -21.28 -11.16 -4.93
N ASN A 93 -20.70 -12.36 -5.05
CA ASN A 93 -21.28 -13.62 -4.56
C ASN A 93 -20.86 -13.98 -3.11
N GLY A 94 -20.06 -13.12 -2.45
CA GLY A 94 -19.56 -13.31 -1.08
C GLY A 94 -18.27 -14.13 -0.96
N ASP A 95 -17.73 -14.66 -2.06
CA ASP A 95 -16.44 -15.35 -2.05
C ASP A 95 -15.29 -14.36 -1.86
N GLN A 96 -14.15 -14.85 -1.33
CA GLN A 96 -12.93 -14.04 -1.23
C GLN A 96 -12.45 -13.64 -2.63
N ASN A 97 -12.14 -12.35 -2.84
CA ASN A 97 -11.73 -11.83 -4.13
C ASN A 97 -10.24 -12.07 -4.41
N TYR A 98 -9.40 -12.14 -3.36
CA TYR A 98 -7.96 -12.28 -3.45
C TYR A 98 -7.30 -11.14 -4.22
N SER A 99 -7.82 -9.92 -4.07
CA SER A 99 -7.24 -8.72 -4.69
C SER A 99 -5.74 -8.70 -4.48
N SER A 100 -4.98 -8.58 -5.58
CA SER A 100 -3.52 -8.69 -5.55
C SER A 100 -2.86 -7.49 -6.19
N TYR A 101 -1.71 -7.12 -5.64
CA TYR A 101 -0.87 -6.04 -6.13
C TYR A 101 0.58 -6.49 -6.19
N VAL A 102 1.20 -6.30 -7.35
CA VAL A 102 2.62 -6.60 -7.56
C VAL A 102 3.36 -5.29 -7.76
N GLU A 103 4.43 -5.09 -7.01
CA GLU A 103 5.24 -3.88 -7.10
C GLU A 103 6.69 -4.20 -7.43
N LEU A 104 7.23 -3.46 -8.39
CA LEU A 104 8.64 -3.40 -8.70
C LEU A 104 9.20 -2.07 -8.22
N ASN A 105 10.26 -2.10 -7.43
CA ASN A 105 10.96 -0.91 -6.95
C ASN A 105 12.43 -0.94 -7.34
N TYR A 106 12.91 0.13 -7.94
CA TYR A 106 14.31 0.30 -8.32
C TYR A 106 14.89 1.59 -7.75
N PRO A 107 15.66 1.50 -6.65
CA PRO A 107 16.39 2.64 -6.10
C PRO A 107 17.64 2.92 -6.94
N PHE A 108 17.93 4.21 -7.17
CA PHE A 108 19.14 4.68 -7.83
C PHE A 108 19.51 6.07 -7.35
N GLU A 109 20.68 6.56 -7.73
CA GLU A 109 21.15 7.88 -7.33
C GLU A 109 21.57 8.72 -8.55
N VAL A 110 21.22 9.99 -8.55
CA VAL A 110 21.66 10.95 -9.55
C VAL A 110 22.16 12.20 -8.83
N LYS A 111 23.45 12.51 -8.99
CA LYS A 111 24.08 13.73 -8.43
C LYS A 111 23.82 13.94 -6.93
N GLY A 112 23.90 12.86 -6.15
CA GLY A 112 23.68 12.90 -4.69
C GLY A 112 22.22 13.05 -4.28
N ILE A 113 21.29 12.82 -5.18
CA ILE A 113 19.85 12.72 -4.89
C ILE A 113 19.45 11.25 -4.99
N ALA A 114 18.95 10.69 -3.91
CA ALA A 114 18.39 9.34 -3.92
C ALA A 114 17.04 9.34 -4.64
N LEU A 115 16.92 8.50 -5.66
CA LEU A 115 15.72 8.32 -6.48
C LEU A 115 15.18 6.91 -6.33
N ASN A 116 13.88 6.77 -6.54
CA ASN A 116 13.21 5.47 -6.58
C ASN A 116 12.17 5.45 -7.69
N ALA A 117 12.31 4.51 -8.63
CA ALA A 117 11.29 4.24 -9.64
C ALA A 117 10.42 3.08 -9.18
N THR A 118 9.11 3.24 -9.30
CA THR A 118 8.11 2.23 -8.90
C THR A 118 7.22 1.89 -10.08
N LEU A 119 6.95 0.59 -10.28
CA LEU A 119 5.89 0.08 -11.14
C LEU A 119 5.00 -0.83 -10.30
N GLY A 120 3.71 -0.51 -10.22
CA GLY A 120 2.69 -1.29 -9.54
C GLY A 120 1.61 -1.76 -10.50
N ILE A 121 1.23 -3.02 -10.38
CA ILE A 121 0.21 -3.65 -11.23
C ILE A 121 -0.79 -4.44 -10.38
N SER A 122 -2.04 -4.46 -10.81
CA SER A 122 -3.01 -5.50 -10.45
C SER A 122 -2.94 -6.60 -11.52
N PRO A 123 -2.61 -7.87 -11.19
CA PRO A 123 -2.39 -8.92 -12.18
C PRO A 123 -3.68 -9.45 -12.81
N TYR A 124 -4.83 -9.17 -12.22
CA TYR A 124 -6.16 -9.59 -12.69
C TYR A 124 -7.23 -8.62 -12.14
N ASP A 125 -8.49 -8.92 -12.40
CA ASP A 125 -9.64 -8.15 -11.92
C ASP A 125 -9.64 -8.00 -10.38
N SER A 126 -9.99 -6.82 -9.91
CA SER A 126 -10.06 -6.50 -8.50
C SER A 126 -10.99 -5.33 -8.23
N ASP A 127 -12.03 -5.57 -7.47
CA ASP A 127 -12.94 -4.51 -7.03
C ASP A 127 -12.21 -3.54 -6.09
N LEU A 128 -11.30 -4.05 -5.25
CA LEU A 128 -10.48 -3.23 -4.35
C LEU A 128 -9.61 -2.21 -5.09
N TYR A 129 -9.03 -2.61 -6.23
CA TYR A 129 -8.21 -1.72 -7.08
C TYR A 129 -9.00 -1.12 -8.24
N GLY A 130 -10.32 -1.30 -8.30
CA GLY A 130 -11.19 -0.71 -9.32
C GLY A 130 -10.86 -1.14 -10.75
N VAL A 131 -10.34 -2.36 -10.96
CA VAL A 131 -9.91 -2.84 -12.27
C VAL A 131 -10.61 -4.13 -12.67
N SER A 132 -10.93 -4.28 -13.94
CA SER A 132 -11.66 -5.45 -14.47
C SER A 132 -10.75 -6.50 -15.13
N SER A 133 -9.45 -6.27 -15.17
CA SER A 133 -8.43 -7.16 -15.74
C SER A 133 -7.04 -6.72 -15.28
N PHE A 134 -5.97 -7.32 -15.85
CA PHE A 134 -4.61 -6.81 -15.67
C PHE A 134 -4.55 -5.29 -15.91
N ALA A 135 -3.97 -4.56 -14.97
CA ALA A 135 -3.83 -3.11 -15.06
C ALA A 135 -2.52 -2.61 -14.43
N VAL A 136 -1.98 -1.53 -14.98
CA VAL A 136 -0.91 -0.74 -14.34
C VAL A 136 -1.59 0.33 -13.50
N CYS A 137 -1.46 0.19 -12.17
CA CYS A 137 -2.11 1.08 -11.20
C CYS A 137 -1.15 2.13 -10.63
N ASN A 138 0.16 1.96 -10.83
CA ASN A 138 1.15 2.85 -10.22
C ASN A 138 2.42 2.91 -11.08
N LEU A 139 2.70 4.08 -11.62
CA LEU A 139 4.00 4.46 -12.17
C LEU A 139 4.50 5.65 -11.36
N ALA A 140 5.56 5.47 -10.57
CA ALA A 140 6.01 6.55 -9.72
C ALA A 140 7.51 6.80 -9.80
N LEU A 141 7.88 8.06 -9.59
CA LEU A 141 9.24 8.50 -9.38
C LEU A 141 9.31 9.30 -8.07
N GLY A 142 10.05 8.75 -7.12
CA GLY A 142 10.36 9.40 -5.85
C GLY A 142 11.76 9.99 -5.84
N ALA A 143 11.95 11.08 -5.11
CA ALA A 143 13.26 11.69 -4.84
C ALA A 143 13.34 12.01 -3.34
N THR A 144 14.51 11.73 -2.74
CA THR A 144 14.78 12.08 -1.35
C THR A 144 16.13 12.78 -1.26
N LYS A 145 16.18 13.85 -0.47
CA LYS A 145 17.39 14.60 -0.23
C LYS A 145 17.47 15.07 1.22
N ASP A 146 18.60 14.81 1.86
CA ASP A 146 18.88 15.33 3.19
C ASP A 146 19.25 16.81 3.12
N ILE A 147 18.49 17.65 3.82
CA ILE A 147 18.78 19.07 3.98
C ILE A 147 19.47 19.27 5.33
N LYS A 148 20.74 19.64 5.31
CA LYS A 148 21.52 19.92 6.52
C LYS A 148 21.02 21.22 7.17
N ILE A 149 20.42 21.12 8.34
CA ILE A 149 19.91 22.27 9.11
C ILE A 149 20.96 22.76 10.10
N SER A 150 21.71 21.82 10.72
CA SER A 150 22.83 22.16 11.64
C SER A 150 23.95 21.15 11.50
N SER A 151 25.02 21.29 12.29
CA SER A 151 26.11 20.29 12.34
C SER A 151 25.66 18.91 12.83
N SER A 152 24.60 18.85 13.62
CA SER A 152 24.08 17.61 14.24
C SER A 152 22.70 17.20 13.74
N PHE A 153 22.06 17.97 12.87
CA PHE A 153 20.70 17.67 12.39
C PHE A 153 20.53 17.90 10.89
N SER A 154 20.06 16.88 10.22
CA SER A 154 19.61 16.93 8.81
C SER A 154 18.15 16.53 8.72
N LEU A 155 17.42 17.21 7.87
CA LEU A 155 16.00 16.94 7.60
C LEU A 155 15.88 16.28 6.22
N PRO A 156 15.53 14.99 6.13
CA PRO A 156 15.23 14.32 4.87
C PRO A 156 13.91 14.87 4.31
N LEU A 157 14.00 15.54 3.15
CA LEU A 157 12.84 15.94 2.35
C LEU A 157 12.61 14.91 1.26
N PHE A 158 11.35 14.62 0.97
CA PHE A 158 11.01 13.77 -0.16
C PHE A 158 9.90 14.39 -1.01
N ALA A 159 9.94 14.04 -2.30
CA ALA A 159 8.88 14.30 -3.26
C ALA A 159 8.61 13.02 -4.03
N LYS A 160 7.35 12.72 -4.34
CA LYS A 160 6.95 11.59 -5.17
C LYS A 160 5.89 12.02 -6.15
N LEU A 161 6.10 11.75 -7.43
CA LEU A 161 5.12 11.88 -8.49
C LEU A 161 4.59 10.48 -8.82
N ILE A 162 3.27 10.34 -8.87
CA ILE A 162 2.59 9.07 -9.08
C ILE A 162 1.59 9.26 -10.22
N PHE A 163 1.67 8.38 -11.20
CA PHE A 163 0.68 8.24 -12.26
C PHE A 163 -0.07 6.94 -12.05
N ASP A 164 -1.39 6.99 -12.08
CA ASP A 164 -2.27 5.83 -12.07
C ASP A 164 -2.91 5.68 -13.47
N PRO A 165 -2.31 4.88 -14.38
CA PRO A 165 -2.84 4.71 -15.71
C PRO A 165 -4.20 4.01 -15.77
N ALA A 166 -4.51 3.18 -14.76
CA ALA A 166 -5.79 2.46 -14.70
C ALA A 166 -6.98 3.40 -14.50
N HIS A 167 -6.78 4.50 -13.76
CA HIS A 167 -7.82 5.48 -13.44
C HIS A 167 -7.59 6.85 -14.08
N GLU A 168 -6.57 6.97 -14.95
CA GLU A 168 -6.20 8.24 -15.63
C GLU A 168 -5.91 9.38 -14.63
N ASP A 169 -5.30 9.04 -13.48
CA ASP A 169 -5.06 9.98 -12.38
C ASP A 169 -3.57 10.25 -12.13
N THR A 170 -3.28 11.37 -11.45
CA THR A 170 -1.93 11.81 -11.13
C THR A 170 -1.88 12.45 -9.76
N HIS A 171 -0.96 11.98 -8.91
CA HIS A 171 -0.78 12.48 -7.56
C HIS A 171 0.65 12.97 -7.33
N MET A 172 0.80 14.01 -6.51
CA MET A 172 2.08 14.47 -6.00
C MET A 172 2.08 14.45 -4.49
N VAL A 173 3.10 13.80 -3.92
CA VAL A 173 3.31 13.73 -2.47
C VAL A 173 4.59 14.48 -2.13
N LEU A 174 4.52 15.34 -1.13
CA LEU A 174 5.67 16.07 -0.58
C LEU A 174 5.71 15.84 0.93
N GLY A 175 6.89 15.68 1.50
CA GLY A 175 6.99 15.51 2.93
C GLY A 175 8.43 15.56 3.45
N PHE A 176 8.55 15.33 4.75
CA PHE A 176 9.82 15.23 5.44
C PHE A 176 9.75 14.15 6.54
N THR A 177 10.90 13.64 6.94
CA THR A 177 11.00 12.66 8.02
C THR A 177 11.72 13.29 9.22
N LEU A 178 11.10 13.25 10.39
CA LEU A 178 11.74 13.56 11.67
C LEU A 178 12.30 12.27 12.30
N ARG A 179 13.59 12.27 12.61
CA ARG A 179 14.29 11.13 13.25
C ARG A 179 15.09 11.63 14.45
#